data_6903cc503f642ae3b1c2ba877ced7767
#
_entry.id   6903cc503f642ae3b1c2ba877ced7767
#
_cell.length_a   1.000
_cell.length_b   1.000
_cell.length_c   1.000
_cell.angle_alpha   90.00
_cell.angle_beta   90.00
_cell.angle_gamma   90.00
#
_symmetry.space_group_name_H-M   'P 1'
#
loop_
_entity.id
_entity.type
_entity.pdbx_description
1 polymer ?
#
loop_
_entity_poly.entity_id
_entity_poly.type
_entity_poly.pdbx_seq_one_letter_code
_entity_poly.pdbx_strand_id
1 'polypeptide(L)'
;MKARIIHFSDTHEPATLEHWHALFDKRLVGLVNSNLIRRRRYQRSYLASAIEYILKNPPELVLFTGDATSCGQPGEFSRALKMFRPLLKSDIPFIYTPGNHDAYVKDRACRNALERFTLSMSRGEHSLSAYPFAVDFPLFRLLVIHCAKPFNPALSCGFMPPETRQFLLNEAARLDARPLICAGHFPLLTGASLMNARRRLYGASGAAELLQDRVIDLSLCGHIHHHYELLDRRGRGEIVAGSLARTGFLAEITYDSDTDLFSLQRVQVS
;
A
#
# COMPACT_ATOMS: atom_id res chain seq x y z
N MET A 1 -10.93 -22.69 -10.10
CA MET A 1 -11.35 -21.97 -8.87
C MET A 1 -10.90 -20.51 -8.95
N LYS A 2 -11.62 -19.57 -8.27
CA LYS A 2 -11.29 -18.14 -8.37
C LYS A 2 -10.98 -17.57 -7.00
N ALA A 3 -10.00 -16.66 -6.94
CA ALA A 3 -9.71 -15.83 -5.77
C ALA A 3 -9.82 -14.35 -6.15
N ARG A 4 -10.52 -13.57 -5.34
CA ARG A 4 -10.77 -12.15 -5.55
C ARG A 4 -10.06 -11.31 -4.50
N ILE A 5 -9.28 -10.34 -4.96
CA ILE A 5 -8.53 -9.40 -4.13
C ILE A 5 -9.08 -8.00 -4.40
N ILE A 6 -9.43 -7.27 -3.36
CA ILE A 6 -9.71 -5.82 -3.48
C ILE A 6 -8.50 -5.06 -2.97
N HIS A 7 -7.91 -4.27 -3.86
CA HIS A 7 -6.72 -3.48 -3.59
C HIS A 7 -7.02 -1.99 -3.70
N PHE A 8 -6.58 -1.22 -2.72
CA PHE A 8 -6.61 0.24 -2.72
C PHE A 8 -5.44 0.83 -1.95
N SER A 9 -5.21 2.14 -2.13
CA SER A 9 -4.07 2.86 -1.54
C SER A 9 -4.38 4.34 -1.33
N ASP A 10 -3.53 5.03 -0.60
CA ASP A 10 -3.46 6.50 -0.57
C ASP A 10 -4.78 7.16 -0.13
N THR A 11 -5.24 6.82 1.09
CA THR A 11 -6.46 7.38 1.70
C THR A 11 -6.23 8.74 2.35
N HIS A 12 -5.01 9.03 2.77
CA HIS A 12 -4.52 10.32 3.24
C HIS A 12 -5.45 11.06 4.20
N GLU A 13 -5.63 10.53 5.39
CA GLU A 13 -6.32 11.26 6.45
C GLU A 13 -5.74 12.68 6.58
N PRO A 14 -6.58 13.74 6.61
CA PRO A 14 -6.10 15.12 6.60
C PRO A 14 -5.20 15.43 7.79
N ALA A 15 -4.11 16.13 7.51
CA ALA A 15 -3.18 16.60 8.53
C ALA A 15 -3.76 17.76 9.34
N THR A 16 -3.58 17.70 10.65
CA THR A 16 -3.85 18.78 11.60
C THR A 16 -2.58 19.13 12.35
N LEU A 17 -2.43 20.37 12.78
CA LEU A 17 -1.30 20.75 13.63
C LEU A 17 -1.53 20.20 15.04
N GLU A 18 -0.82 19.14 15.41
CA GLU A 18 -0.94 18.50 16.73
C GLU A 18 0.08 19.03 17.73
N HIS A 19 1.28 19.41 17.23
CA HIS A 19 2.35 19.98 18.04
C HIS A 19 3.06 21.08 17.28
N TRP A 20 3.45 22.15 17.95
CA TRP A 20 4.13 23.30 17.36
C TRP A 20 5.48 22.94 16.69
N HIS A 21 6.17 21.90 17.18
CA HIS A 21 7.40 21.37 16.54
C HIS A 21 7.19 20.92 15.09
N ALA A 22 5.97 20.54 14.70
CA ALA A 22 5.66 20.18 13.32
C ALA A 22 5.83 21.32 12.32
N LEU A 23 5.93 22.57 12.80
CA LEU A 23 6.19 23.76 11.97
C LEU A 23 7.68 23.90 11.59
N PHE A 24 8.58 23.13 12.19
CA PHE A 24 10.02 23.22 11.98
C PHE A 24 10.62 22.00 11.24
N ASP A 25 9.78 21.12 10.74
CA ASP A 25 10.21 19.96 9.98
C ASP A 25 9.36 19.70 8.72
N LYS A 26 9.54 18.54 8.11
CA LYS A 26 8.82 18.12 6.89
C LYS A 26 7.29 18.21 7.04
N ARG A 27 6.75 18.14 8.26
CA ARG A 27 5.31 18.21 8.52
C ARG A 27 4.71 19.55 8.11
N LEU A 28 5.45 20.66 8.17
CA LEU A 28 4.97 21.95 7.65
C LEU A 28 4.58 21.86 6.18
N VAL A 29 5.45 21.25 5.36
CA VAL A 29 5.17 21.05 3.93
C VAL A 29 3.95 20.14 3.74
N GLY A 30 3.84 19.08 4.52
CA GLY A 30 2.69 18.17 4.51
C GLY A 30 1.40 18.85 4.95
N LEU A 31 1.42 19.68 6.01
CA LEU A 31 0.30 20.46 6.49
C LEU A 31 -0.21 21.45 5.43
N VAL A 32 0.70 22.20 4.81
CA VAL A 32 0.36 23.14 3.73
C VAL A 32 -0.26 22.40 2.54
N ASN A 33 0.37 21.31 2.09
CA ASN A 33 -0.12 20.50 0.98
C ASN A 33 -1.49 19.86 1.31
N SER A 34 -1.65 19.30 2.50
CA SER A 34 -2.91 18.68 2.94
C SER A 34 -4.05 19.71 2.98
N ASN A 35 -3.81 20.88 3.55
CA ASN A 35 -4.87 21.87 3.77
C ASN A 35 -5.19 22.74 2.55
N LEU A 36 -4.21 23.05 1.69
CA LEU A 36 -4.43 23.93 0.52
C LEU A 36 -4.72 23.14 -0.77
N ILE A 37 -4.03 22.03 -1.00
CA ILE A 37 -4.13 21.29 -2.28
C ILE A 37 -5.03 20.08 -2.15
N ARG A 38 -4.78 19.20 -1.16
CA ARG A 38 -5.50 17.93 -1.03
C ARG A 38 -6.93 18.14 -0.54
N ARG A 39 -7.19 19.06 0.39
CA ARG A 39 -8.52 19.32 0.96
C ARG A 39 -9.60 19.58 -0.10
N ARG A 40 -9.23 20.17 -1.25
CA ARG A 40 -10.16 20.44 -2.36
C ARG A 40 -10.35 19.25 -3.31
N ARG A 41 -9.46 18.26 -3.28
CA ARG A 41 -9.39 17.18 -4.26
C ARG A 41 -9.63 15.79 -3.64
N TYR A 42 -9.51 15.64 -2.32
CA TYR A 42 -9.60 14.38 -1.61
C TYR A 42 -10.89 14.30 -0.83
N GLN A 43 -11.60 13.18 -0.99
CA GLN A 43 -12.88 12.95 -0.34
C GLN A 43 -12.76 11.76 0.63
N ARG A 44 -12.96 12.03 1.91
CA ARG A 44 -12.95 11.00 2.96
C ARG A 44 -14.11 10.01 2.82
N SER A 45 -15.23 10.45 2.21
CA SER A 45 -16.38 9.58 1.93
C SER A 45 -16.01 8.37 1.08
N TYR A 46 -15.06 8.48 0.16
CA TYR A 46 -14.64 7.36 -0.68
C TYR A 46 -14.12 6.17 0.13
N LEU A 47 -13.42 6.40 1.27
CA LEU A 47 -13.01 5.30 2.13
C LEU A 47 -14.23 4.64 2.81
N ALA A 48 -15.19 5.42 3.27
CA ALA A 48 -16.41 4.88 3.86
C ALA A 48 -17.21 4.03 2.85
N SER A 49 -17.40 4.58 1.65
CA SER A 49 -18.11 3.87 0.55
C SER A 49 -17.34 2.63 0.08
N ALA A 50 -15.99 2.69 0.06
CA ALA A 50 -15.14 1.54 -0.24
C ALA A 50 -15.33 0.41 0.78
N ILE A 51 -15.33 0.74 2.06
CA ILE A 51 -15.54 -0.23 3.14
C ILE A 51 -16.96 -0.81 3.05
N GLU A 52 -17.97 0.01 2.79
CA GLU A 52 -19.34 -0.47 2.59
C GLU A 52 -19.44 -1.43 1.39
N TYR A 53 -18.80 -1.10 0.26
CA TYR A 53 -18.74 -1.97 -0.91
C TYR A 53 -18.06 -3.31 -0.57
N ILE A 54 -16.92 -3.28 0.12
CA ILE A 54 -16.17 -4.47 0.53
C ILE A 54 -17.00 -5.37 1.44
N LEU A 55 -17.68 -4.80 2.43
CA LEU A 55 -18.51 -5.56 3.37
C LEU A 55 -19.75 -6.18 2.70
N LYS A 56 -20.30 -5.53 1.67
CA LYS A 56 -21.41 -6.08 0.87
C LYS A 56 -20.95 -7.16 -0.12
N ASN A 57 -19.69 -7.10 -0.54
CA ASN A 57 -19.09 -7.98 -1.54
C ASN A 57 -17.76 -8.54 -1.03
N PRO A 58 -17.76 -9.41 -0.01
CA PRO A 58 -16.52 -9.84 0.66
C PRO A 58 -15.59 -10.59 -0.31
N PRO A 59 -14.32 -10.14 -0.45
CA PRO A 59 -13.28 -10.83 -1.22
C PRO A 59 -12.53 -11.84 -0.34
N GLU A 60 -11.67 -12.66 -0.96
CA GLU A 60 -10.71 -13.50 -0.26
C GLU A 60 -9.60 -12.68 0.44
N LEU A 61 -9.31 -11.48 -0.05
CA LEU A 61 -8.32 -10.58 0.54
C LEU A 61 -8.68 -9.12 0.26
N VAL A 62 -8.58 -8.28 1.29
CA VAL A 62 -8.49 -6.83 1.13
C VAL A 62 -7.05 -6.40 1.38
N LEU A 63 -6.47 -5.72 0.40
CA LEU A 63 -5.09 -5.21 0.45
C LEU A 63 -5.09 -3.68 0.47
N PHE A 64 -4.51 -3.10 1.51
CA PHE A 64 -4.29 -1.65 1.63
C PHE A 64 -2.79 -1.34 1.61
N THR A 65 -2.32 -0.72 0.52
CA THR A 65 -0.89 -0.46 0.30
C THR A 65 -0.43 0.92 0.77
N GLY A 66 -0.99 1.40 1.88
CA GLY A 66 -0.43 2.47 2.68
C GLY A 66 -0.86 3.89 2.32
N ASP A 67 -0.15 4.85 2.91
CA ASP A 67 -0.50 6.26 2.94
C ASP A 67 -1.90 6.48 3.53
N ALA A 68 -2.12 5.89 4.72
CA ALA A 68 -3.31 6.13 5.52
C ALA A 68 -3.37 7.57 6.01
N THR A 69 -2.22 8.20 6.25
CA THR A 69 -2.06 9.54 6.81
C THR A 69 -1.47 10.52 5.80
N SER A 70 -1.45 11.80 6.14
CA SER A 70 -0.79 12.85 5.35
C SER A 70 0.58 13.24 5.89
N CYS A 71 0.79 13.17 7.21
CA CYS A 71 2.01 13.57 7.90
C CYS A 71 2.47 12.57 8.97
N GLY A 72 1.81 11.44 9.13
CA GLY A 72 2.17 10.41 10.11
C GLY A 72 1.98 10.82 11.56
N GLN A 73 1.09 11.77 11.86
CA GLN A 73 0.87 12.24 13.23
C GLN A 73 -0.10 11.32 14.01
N PRO A 74 0.02 11.21 15.33
CA PRO A 74 -0.79 10.32 16.16
C PRO A 74 -2.30 10.47 15.98
N GLY A 75 -2.79 11.72 15.88
CA GLY A 75 -4.22 11.98 15.67
C GLY A 75 -4.71 11.58 14.28
N GLU A 76 -3.87 11.68 13.24
CA GLU A 76 -4.20 11.20 11.91
C GLU A 76 -4.41 9.68 11.93
N PHE A 77 -3.49 8.92 12.53
CA PHE A 77 -3.63 7.47 12.70
C PHE A 77 -4.88 7.10 13.50
N SER A 78 -5.17 7.83 14.56
CA SER A 78 -6.37 7.63 15.39
C SER A 78 -7.66 7.83 14.59
N ARG A 79 -7.71 8.84 13.72
CA ARG A 79 -8.87 9.11 12.86
C ARG A 79 -8.98 8.08 11.73
N ALA A 80 -7.86 7.73 11.10
CA ALA A 80 -7.82 6.68 10.07
C ALA A 80 -8.32 5.35 10.64
N LEU A 81 -7.81 4.93 11.81
CA LEU A 81 -8.23 3.68 12.46
C LEU A 81 -9.73 3.62 12.73
N LYS A 82 -10.35 4.74 13.11
CA LYS A 82 -11.81 4.81 13.29
C LYS A 82 -12.56 4.52 11.98
N MET A 83 -12.04 5.00 10.84
CA MET A 83 -12.63 4.73 9.53
C MET A 83 -12.51 3.25 9.15
N PHE A 84 -11.35 2.62 9.39
CA PHE A 84 -11.13 1.21 9.09
C PHE A 84 -11.84 0.24 10.04
N ARG A 85 -12.33 0.71 11.19
CA ARG A 85 -12.93 -0.14 12.24
C ARG A 85 -14.00 -1.13 11.76
N PRO A 86 -14.95 -0.78 10.86
CA PRO A 86 -15.95 -1.75 10.37
C PRO A 86 -15.30 -2.93 9.65
N LEU A 87 -14.29 -2.66 8.79
CA LEU A 87 -13.54 -3.69 8.07
C LEU A 87 -12.70 -4.55 9.01
N LEU A 88 -12.03 -3.95 9.99
CA LEU A 88 -11.21 -4.67 10.98
C LEU A 88 -12.03 -5.57 11.91
N LYS A 89 -13.33 -5.31 12.06
CA LYS A 89 -14.26 -6.14 12.83
C LYS A 89 -14.91 -7.27 12.02
N SER A 90 -14.75 -7.27 10.70
CA SER A 90 -15.23 -8.36 9.84
C SER A 90 -14.26 -9.53 9.84
N ASP A 91 -14.69 -10.69 9.34
CA ASP A 91 -13.83 -11.87 9.17
C ASP A 91 -13.04 -11.85 7.86
N ILE A 92 -13.18 -10.77 7.04
CA ILE A 92 -12.49 -10.65 5.75
C ILE A 92 -10.98 -10.50 6.01
N PRO A 93 -10.11 -11.33 5.40
CA PRO A 93 -8.66 -11.16 5.48
C PRO A 93 -8.24 -9.77 5.02
N PHE A 94 -7.48 -9.08 5.87
CA PHE A 94 -7.06 -7.70 5.62
C PHE A 94 -5.56 -7.56 5.86
N ILE A 95 -4.85 -7.11 4.82
CA ILE A 95 -3.40 -6.87 4.87
C ILE A 95 -3.12 -5.38 4.62
N TYR A 96 -2.27 -4.82 5.45
CA TYR A 96 -1.79 -3.44 5.36
C TYR A 96 -0.27 -3.42 5.20
N THR A 97 0.25 -2.50 4.41
CA THR A 97 1.68 -2.14 4.40
C THR A 97 1.83 -0.62 4.47
N PRO A 98 2.72 -0.08 5.31
CA PRO A 98 2.87 1.37 5.48
C PRO A 98 3.42 2.07 4.24
N GLY A 99 2.91 3.29 3.98
CA GLY A 99 3.42 4.18 2.95
C GLY A 99 4.39 5.24 3.48
N ASN A 100 4.93 6.09 2.58
CA ASN A 100 5.89 7.12 2.96
C ASN A 100 5.27 8.26 3.77
N HIS A 101 3.98 8.50 3.65
CA HIS A 101 3.26 9.46 4.48
C HIS A 101 2.93 8.90 5.86
N ASP A 102 2.90 7.59 6.04
CA ASP A 102 2.77 6.95 7.35
C ASP A 102 4.11 6.98 8.11
N ALA A 103 5.23 6.72 7.41
CA ALA A 103 6.59 6.82 7.94
C ALA A 103 7.22 8.21 7.65
N TYR A 104 6.51 9.29 7.91
CA TYR A 104 6.82 10.61 7.36
C TYR A 104 8.02 11.30 8.01
N VAL A 105 8.16 11.18 9.33
CA VAL A 105 9.20 11.86 10.12
C VAL A 105 9.86 10.94 11.14
N LYS A 106 11.06 11.33 11.62
CA LYS A 106 11.80 10.57 12.66
C LYS A 106 11.31 10.83 14.08
N ASP A 107 10.21 11.55 14.25
CA ASP A 107 9.61 11.86 15.54
C ASP A 107 9.18 10.57 16.27
N ARG A 108 9.50 10.49 17.59
CA ARG A 108 9.23 9.29 18.40
C ARG A 108 7.73 9.03 18.57
N ALA A 109 6.93 10.08 18.76
CA ALA A 109 5.49 9.95 18.93
C ALA A 109 4.83 9.46 17.64
N CYS A 110 5.27 9.97 16.48
CA CYS A 110 4.82 9.55 15.15
C CYS A 110 5.19 8.07 14.88
N ARG A 111 6.43 7.67 15.19
CA ARG A 111 6.88 6.28 15.04
C ARG A 111 6.08 5.31 15.92
N ASN A 112 5.86 5.68 17.20
CA ASN A 112 5.07 4.87 18.11
C ASN A 112 3.59 4.79 17.67
N ALA A 113 3.08 5.85 17.05
CA ALA A 113 1.72 5.85 16.51
C ALA A 113 1.61 4.94 15.27
N LEU A 114 2.59 4.98 14.38
CA LEU A 114 2.66 4.06 13.24
C LEU A 114 2.73 2.60 13.70
N GLU A 115 3.57 2.28 14.70
CA GLU A 115 3.66 0.93 15.27
C GLU A 115 2.31 0.44 15.78
N ARG A 116 1.63 1.25 16.62
CA ARG A 116 0.30 0.90 17.14
C ARG A 116 -0.75 0.78 16.04
N PHE A 117 -0.68 1.65 15.02
CA PHE A 117 -1.58 1.60 13.88
C PHE A 117 -1.36 0.30 13.09
N THR A 118 -0.11 -0.06 12.78
CA THR A 118 0.23 -1.28 12.07
C THR A 118 -0.27 -2.52 12.80
N LEU A 119 -0.03 -2.62 14.11
CA LEU A 119 -0.58 -3.69 14.95
C LEU A 119 -2.11 -3.73 14.90
N SER A 120 -2.78 -2.57 14.99
CA SER A 120 -4.24 -2.52 14.92
C SER A 120 -4.79 -2.93 13.55
N MET A 121 -4.11 -2.53 12.46
CA MET A 121 -4.50 -2.87 11.09
C MET A 121 -4.30 -4.36 10.79
N SER A 122 -3.34 -5.02 11.43
CA SER A 122 -3.13 -6.47 11.35
C SER A 122 -3.87 -7.27 12.43
N ARG A 123 -4.78 -6.64 13.18
CA ARG A 123 -5.49 -7.28 14.31
C ARG A 123 -4.55 -7.87 15.38
N GLY A 124 -3.36 -7.28 15.52
CA GLY A 124 -2.33 -7.70 16.48
C GLY A 124 -1.32 -8.71 15.96
N GLU A 125 -1.44 -9.16 14.70
CA GLU A 125 -0.58 -10.23 14.15
C GLU A 125 0.80 -9.74 13.71
N HIS A 126 0.89 -8.53 13.16
CA HIS A 126 2.12 -8.00 12.57
C HIS A 126 2.50 -6.62 13.11
N SER A 127 3.66 -6.52 13.72
CA SER A 127 4.33 -5.26 14.06
C SER A 127 5.15 -4.73 12.87
N LEU A 128 5.71 -3.52 12.97
CA LEU A 128 6.62 -3.01 11.92
C LEU A 128 7.88 -3.87 11.76
N SER A 129 8.34 -4.51 12.83
CA SER A 129 9.49 -5.42 12.79
C SER A 129 9.18 -6.79 12.18
N ALA A 130 7.92 -7.13 11.96
CA ALA A 130 7.53 -8.37 11.28
C ALA A 130 7.73 -8.31 9.76
N TYR A 131 7.83 -7.12 9.18
CA TYR A 131 8.08 -6.98 7.73
C TYR A 131 9.55 -7.29 7.38
N PRO A 132 9.80 -7.95 6.24
CA PRO A 132 8.84 -8.53 5.30
C PRO A 132 8.28 -9.86 5.80
N PHE A 133 7.08 -10.23 5.37
CA PHE A 133 6.47 -11.52 5.69
C PHE A 133 5.68 -12.09 4.49
N ALA A 134 5.38 -13.39 4.53
CA ALA A 134 4.55 -14.07 3.55
C ALA A 134 3.27 -14.60 4.18
N VAL A 135 2.19 -14.60 3.40
CA VAL A 135 0.89 -15.19 3.78
C VAL A 135 0.45 -16.17 2.68
N ASP A 136 0.09 -17.37 3.10
CA ASP A 136 -0.42 -18.39 2.20
C ASP A 136 -1.94 -18.31 2.08
N PHE A 137 -2.41 -18.11 0.84
CA PHE A 137 -3.81 -18.29 0.48
C PHE A 137 -3.97 -19.57 -0.34
N PRO A 138 -5.18 -20.15 -0.41
CA PRO A 138 -5.36 -21.42 -1.15
C PRO A 138 -4.91 -21.37 -2.61
N LEU A 139 -5.11 -20.22 -3.30
CA LEU A 139 -4.83 -20.08 -4.73
C LEU A 139 -3.65 -19.20 -5.08
N PHE A 140 -3.02 -18.50 -4.11
CA PHE A 140 -1.85 -17.64 -4.33
C PHE A 140 -1.04 -17.50 -3.04
N ARG A 141 0.20 -17.05 -3.18
CA ARG A 141 1.06 -16.66 -2.05
C ARG A 141 1.32 -15.17 -2.11
N LEU A 142 1.11 -14.47 -1.00
CA LEU A 142 1.31 -13.03 -0.88
C LEU A 142 2.60 -12.74 -0.11
N LEU A 143 3.48 -11.93 -0.72
CA LEU A 143 4.67 -11.37 -0.08
C LEU A 143 4.39 -9.91 0.27
N VAL A 144 4.54 -9.55 1.53
CA VAL A 144 4.25 -8.20 2.03
C VAL A 144 5.55 -7.52 2.42
N ILE A 145 5.86 -6.40 1.77
CA ILE A 145 7.09 -5.64 2.00
C ILE A 145 6.81 -4.24 2.53
N HIS A 146 7.70 -3.76 3.41
CA HIS A 146 7.69 -2.40 3.92
C HIS A 146 9.01 -1.71 3.58
N CYS A 147 8.93 -0.67 2.73
CA CYS A 147 10.11 0.05 2.22
C CYS A 147 10.05 1.57 2.53
N ALA A 148 9.03 2.00 3.28
CA ALA A 148 8.90 3.39 3.67
C ALA A 148 9.76 3.72 4.88
N LYS A 149 10.45 4.84 4.83
CA LYS A 149 11.20 5.42 5.94
C LYS A 149 11.19 6.95 5.84
N PRO A 150 11.44 7.66 6.94
CA PRO A 150 11.58 9.11 6.89
C PRO A 150 12.72 9.51 5.96
N PHE A 151 12.41 10.38 5.00
CA PHE A 151 13.35 10.84 3.98
C PHE A 151 13.44 12.38 3.98
N ASN A 152 14.38 12.92 3.18
CA ASN A 152 14.51 14.36 2.96
C ASN A 152 13.16 14.99 2.56
N PRO A 153 12.82 16.22 3.05
CA PRO A 153 11.56 16.88 2.73
C PRO A 153 11.21 16.98 1.25
N ALA A 154 12.22 17.10 0.39
CA ALA A 154 12.02 17.23 -1.06
C ALA A 154 11.76 15.89 -1.78
N LEU A 155 11.91 14.75 -1.10
CA LEU A 155 11.85 13.42 -1.69
C LEU A 155 10.72 12.59 -1.08
N SER A 156 10.01 11.87 -1.95
CA SER A 156 8.97 10.90 -1.57
C SER A 156 9.37 9.49 -1.98
N CYS A 157 10.66 9.16 -1.87
CA CYS A 157 11.19 7.85 -2.27
C CYS A 157 11.12 6.83 -1.12
N GLY A 158 11.16 5.56 -1.51
CA GLY A 158 11.37 4.42 -0.62
C GLY A 158 12.78 3.88 -0.72
N PHE A 159 13.10 2.98 0.18
CA PHE A 159 14.35 2.23 0.16
C PHE A 159 14.06 0.77 0.56
N MET A 160 14.40 -0.15 -0.33
CA MET A 160 14.30 -1.58 -0.05
C MET A 160 15.52 -2.02 0.77
N PRO A 161 15.31 -2.46 2.03
CA PRO A 161 16.41 -2.96 2.85
C PRO A 161 17.02 -4.24 2.24
N PRO A 162 18.31 -4.53 2.47
CA PRO A 162 18.94 -5.76 1.98
C PRO A 162 18.21 -7.04 2.45
N GLU A 163 17.71 -7.06 3.69
CA GLU A 163 16.93 -8.16 4.25
C GLU A 163 15.61 -8.38 3.51
N THR A 164 14.93 -7.32 3.09
CA THR A 164 13.70 -7.41 2.28
C THR A 164 14.02 -7.99 0.89
N ARG A 165 15.11 -7.56 0.28
CA ARG A 165 15.54 -8.12 -1.00
C ARG A 165 15.90 -9.60 -0.88
N GLN A 166 16.64 -9.99 0.16
CA GLN A 166 16.99 -11.39 0.39
C GLN A 166 15.74 -12.24 0.65
N PHE A 167 14.78 -11.72 1.40
CA PHE A 167 13.49 -12.38 1.60
C PHE A 167 12.79 -12.65 0.27
N LEU A 168 12.68 -11.66 -0.61
CA LEU A 168 12.04 -11.84 -1.93
C LEU A 168 12.77 -12.90 -2.78
N LEU A 169 14.10 -12.91 -2.77
CA LEU A 169 14.89 -13.93 -3.47
C LEU A 169 14.65 -15.35 -2.91
N ASN A 170 14.60 -15.47 -1.58
CA ASN A 170 14.35 -16.75 -0.92
C ASN A 170 12.95 -17.27 -1.23
N GLU A 171 11.94 -16.40 -1.19
CA GLU A 171 10.57 -16.78 -1.51
C GLU A 171 10.40 -17.13 -3.00
N ALA A 172 11.07 -16.41 -3.89
CA ALA A 172 11.09 -16.68 -5.32
C ALA A 172 11.76 -18.03 -5.68
N ALA A 173 12.69 -18.52 -4.85
CA ALA A 173 13.36 -19.80 -5.04
C ALA A 173 12.54 -21.00 -4.50
N ARG A 174 11.37 -20.78 -3.89
CA ARG A 174 10.53 -21.86 -3.37
C ARG A 174 9.83 -22.58 -4.52
N LEU A 175 9.74 -23.90 -4.40
CA LEU A 175 8.95 -24.72 -5.31
C LEU A 175 7.47 -24.64 -4.88
N ASP A 176 6.76 -23.64 -5.38
CA ASP A 176 5.33 -23.45 -5.18
C ASP A 176 4.66 -23.24 -6.55
N ALA A 177 3.62 -24.00 -6.84
CA ALA A 177 2.88 -23.87 -8.09
C ALA A 177 1.89 -22.70 -8.11
N ARG A 178 1.63 -22.10 -6.94
CA ARG A 178 0.74 -20.94 -6.82
C ARG A 178 1.43 -19.68 -7.29
N PRO A 179 0.70 -18.75 -7.92
CA PRO A 179 1.27 -17.46 -8.29
C PRO A 179 1.74 -16.68 -7.07
N LEU A 180 2.85 -15.98 -7.24
CA LEU A 180 3.51 -15.17 -6.23
C LEU A 180 3.14 -13.70 -6.42
N ILE A 181 2.43 -13.12 -5.46
CA ILE A 181 2.00 -11.72 -5.46
C ILE A 181 2.85 -10.94 -4.47
N CYS A 182 3.46 -9.83 -4.91
CA CYS A 182 4.21 -8.92 -4.04
C CYS A 182 3.38 -7.67 -3.75
N ALA A 183 3.16 -7.35 -2.49
CA ALA A 183 2.45 -6.16 -2.04
C ALA A 183 3.38 -5.20 -1.30
N GLY A 184 3.44 -3.95 -1.75
CA GLY A 184 4.20 -2.88 -1.14
C GLY A 184 3.64 -1.52 -1.50
N HIS A 185 4.11 -0.45 -0.84
CA HIS A 185 3.60 0.87 -1.17
C HIS A 185 4.17 1.42 -2.48
N PHE A 186 5.46 1.17 -2.73
CA PHE A 186 6.18 1.74 -3.88
C PHE A 186 6.15 0.81 -5.09
N PRO A 187 5.96 1.35 -6.31
CA PRO A 187 6.11 0.57 -7.53
C PRO A 187 7.52 -0.02 -7.69
N LEU A 188 7.61 -1.24 -8.20
CA LEU A 188 8.87 -1.90 -8.57
C LEU A 188 9.34 -1.46 -9.96
N LEU A 189 8.40 -1.25 -10.91
CA LEU A 189 8.67 -0.93 -12.31
C LEU A 189 8.57 0.58 -12.61
N THR A 190 9.20 1.42 -11.79
CA THR A 190 9.23 2.86 -12.10
C THR A 190 10.14 3.17 -13.28
N GLY A 191 9.58 3.79 -14.33
CA GLY A 191 10.35 4.24 -15.49
C GLY A 191 11.42 5.29 -15.16
N ALA A 192 12.41 5.46 -16.03
CA ALA A 192 13.64 6.25 -15.84
C ALA A 192 13.48 7.79 -15.90
N SER A 193 12.25 8.34 -15.82
CA SER A 193 12.05 9.79 -15.88
C SER A 193 12.55 10.51 -14.61
N LEU A 194 13.08 11.75 -14.75
CA LEU A 194 13.51 12.59 -13.62
C LEU A 194 12.40 12.84 -12.57
N MET A 195 11.15 12.92 -13.01
CA MET A 195 9.98 13.01 -12.12
C MET A 195 9.83 11.74 -11.27
N ASN A 196 10.18 10.58 -11.81
CA ASN A 196 10.13 9.30 -11.13
C ASN A 196 11.28 9.10 -10.16
N ALA A 197 12.45 9.73 -10.38
CA ALA A 197 13.59 9.65 -9.47
C ALA A 197 13.25 10.13 -8.04
N ARG A 198 12.38 11.14 -7.90
CA ARG A 198 11.92 11.66 -6.60
C ARG A 198 10.92 10.75 -5.87
N ARG A 199 10.36 9.76 -6.57
CA ARG A 199 9.33 8.83 -6.09
C ARG A 199 9.75 7.37 -6.18
N ARG A 200 11.03 7.12 -6.50
CA ARG A 200 11.56 5.78 -6.77
C ARG A 200 11.72 4.96 -5.50
N LEU A 201 11.59 3.65 -5.65
CA LEU A 201 12.06 2.67 -4.67
C LEU A 201 13.54 2.36 -4.96
N TYR A 202 14.44 2.88 -4.13
CA TYR A 202 15.86 2.59 -4.23
C TYR A 202 16.18 1.18 -3.69
N GLY A 203 17.14 0.50 -4.31
CA GLY A 203 17.56 -0.86 -3.93
C GLY A 203 16.64 -1.98 -4.42
N ALA A 204 15.67 -1.66 -5.29
CA ALA A 204 14.66 -2.62 -5.75
C ALA A 204 14.99 -3.32 -7.09
N SER A 205 16.20 -3.14 -7.67
CA SER A 205 16.54 -3.68 -8.99
C SER A 205 16.30 -5.18 -9.09
N GLY A 206 16.80 -5.98 -8.13
CA GLY A 206 16.56 -7.43 -8.13
C GLY A 206 15.08 -7.82 -7.98
N ALA A 207 14.28 -7.06 -7.23
CA ALA A 207 12.83 -7.31 -7.15
C ALA A 207 12.11 -6.95 -8.46
N ALA A 208 12.55 -5.89 -9.12
CA ALA A 208 12.06 -5.52 -10.46
C ALA A 208 12.41 -6.59 -11.50
N GLU A 209 13.61 -7.15 -11.44
CA GLU A 209 14.03 -8.28 -12.29
C GLU A 209 13.15 -9.51 -12.05
N LEU A 210 12.92 -9.91 -10.79
CA LEU A 210 12.00 -11.01 -10.45
C LEU A 210 10.59 -10.81 -11.03
N LEU A 211 10.10 -9.59 -11.05
CA LEU A 211 8.79 -9.26 -11.64
C LEU A 211 8.83 -9.28 -13.17
N GLN A 212 9.90 -8.77 -13.80
CA GLN A 212 10.09 -8.79 -15.26
C GLN A 212 10.25 -10.22 -15.78
N ASP A 213 10.97 -11.07 -15.05
CA ASP A 213 11.20 -12.47 -15.37
C ASP A 213 10.02 -13.40 -15.01
N ARG A 214 8.92 -12.83 -14.49
CA ARG A 214 7.71 -13.57 -14.09
C ARG A 214 7.96 -14.61 -12.98
N VAL A 215 8.96 -14.41 -12.16
CA VAL A 215 9.16 -15.17 -10.91
C VAL A 215 8.23 -14.67 -9.83
N ILE A 216 8.06 -13.33 -9.73
CA ILE A 216 6.92 -12.70 -9.08
C ILE A 216 5.89 -12.44 -10.17
N ASP A 217 4.69 -12.98 -10.02
CA ASP A 217 3.64 -12.88 -11.04
C ASP A 217 2.99 -11.51 -11.06
N LEU A 218 2.74 -10.92 -9.88
CA LEU A 218 2.01 -9.66 -9.77
C LEU A 218 2.58 -8.79 -8.66
N SER A 219 2.78 -7.49 -8.94
CA SER A 219 3.09 -6.44 -7.97
C SER A 219 1.88 -5.55 -7.76
N LEU A 220 1.48 -5.32 -6.50
CA LEU A 220 0.37 -4.47 -6.09
C LEU A 220 0.88 -3.32 -5.24
N CYS A 221 0.70 -2.07 -5.70
CA CYS A 221 1.28 -0.90 -5.04
C CYS A 221 0.42 0.38 -5.20
N GLY A 222 0.85 1.47 -4.53
CA GLY A 222 0.20 2.78 -4.54
C GLY A 222 1.16 3.89 -4.93
N HIS A 223 1.28 4.93 -4.06
CA HIS A 223 2.29 5.99 -4.09
C HIS A 223 2.18 7.03 -5.21
N ILE A 224 1.91 6.64 -6.43
CA ILE A 224 1.94 7.55 -7.61
C ILE A 224 0.67 8.40 -7.70
N HIS A 225 -0.40 8.07 -6.97
CA HIS A 225 -1.71 8.71 -6.97
C HIS A 225 -2.46 8.68 -8.32
N HIS A 226 -1.89 8.02 -9.32
CA HIS A 226 -2.53 7.72 -10.60
C HIS A 226 -2.63 6.20 -10.73
N HIS A 227 -3.81 5.74 -11.11
CA HIS A 227 -3.95 4.34 -11.47
C HIS A 227 -3.23 4.09 -12.80
N TYR A 228 -2.41 3.05 -12.85
CA TYR A 228 -1.91 2.45 -14.07
C TYR A 228 -1.64 0.96 -13.89
N GLU A 229 -1.53 0.28 -15.00
CA GLU A 229 -1.25 -1.14 -15.06
C GLU A 229 -0.22 -1.43 -16.15
N LEU A 230 0.73 -2.28 -15.85
CA LEU A 230 1.75 -2.81 -16.76
C LEU A 230 1.62 -4.34 -16.75
N LEU A 231 0.65 -4.86 -17.50
CA LEU A 231 0.26 -6.26 -17.50
C LEU A 231 0.52 -6.93 -18.84
N ASP A 232 0.92 -8.20 -18.80
CA ASP A 232 0.95 -9.06 -19.98
C ASP A 232 -0.42 -9.65 -20.29
N ARG A 233 -0.48 -10.54 -21.29
CA ARG A 233 -1.73 -11.20 -21.73
C ARG A 233 -2.33 -12.12 -20.68
N ARG A 234 -1.56 -12.54 -19.65
CA ARG A 234 -2.04 -13.34 -18.52
C ARG A 234 -2.41 -12.48 -17.30
N GLY A 235 -2.36 -11.17 -17.45
CA GLY A 235 -2.61 -10.22 -16.36
C GLY A 235 -1.50 -10.17 -15.31
N ARG A 236 -0.28 -10.64 -15.65
CA ARG A 236 0.89 -10.61 -14.78
C ARG A 236 1.70 -9.35 -14.99
N GLY A 237 2.24 -8.79 -13.93
CA GLY A 237 3.02 -7.55 -13.97
C GLY A 237 2.80 -6.65 -12.78
N GLU A 238 2.56 -5.36 -12.99
CA GLU A 238 2.37 -4.38 -11.91
C GLU A 238 1.05 -3.61 -12.05
N ILE A 239 0.33 -3.49 -10.93
CA ILE A 239 -0.87 -2.67 -10.78
C ILE A 239 -0.63 -1.62 -9.71
N VAL A 240 -0.78 -0.35 -10.07
CA VAL A 240 -0.78 0.78 -9.15
C VAL A 240 -2.22 1.23 -8.92
N ALA A 241 -2.73 1.08 -7.69
CA ALA A 241 -4.13 1.38 -7.37
C ALA A 241 -4.51 2.87 -7.59
N GLY A 242 -3.52 3.76 -7.49
CA GLY A 242 -3.77 5.20 -7.43
C GLY A 242 -4.25 5.63 -6.05
N SER A 243 -4.76 6.86 -5.92
CA SER A 243 -5.26 7.36 -4.64
C SER A 243 -6.77 7.19 -4.53
N LEU A 244 -7.22 6.36 -3.60
CA LEU A 244 -8.65 6.18 -3.30
C LEU A 244 -9.30 7.50 -2.93
N ALA A 245 -8.67 8.29 -2.04
CA ALA A 245 -9.21 9.56 -1.58
C ALA A 245 -9.41 10.58 -2.71
N ARG A 246 -8.68 10.45 -3.82
CA ARG A 246 -8.77 11.36 -4.97
C ARG A 246 -9.74 10.90 -6.04
N THR A 247 -9.81 9.60 -6.29
CA THR A 247 -10.51 9.06 -7.47
C THR A 247 -11.73 8.24 -7.12
N GLY A 248 -11.84 7.72 -5.90
CA GLY A 248 -12.89 6.78 -5.52
C GLY A 248 -12.81 5.42 -6.22
N PHE A 249 -11.65 5.04 -6.78
CA PHE A 249 -11.47 3.75 -7.45
C PHE A 249 -10.82 2.70 -6.55
N LEU A 250 -11.38 1.49 -6.58
CA LEU A 250 -10.78 0.25 -6.09
C LEU A 250 -10.30 -0.59 -7.27
N ALA A 251 -9.18 -1.27 -7.11
CA ALA A 251 -8.75 -2.32 -8.03
C ALA A 251 -9.29 -3.66 -7.53
N GLU A 252 -10.21 -4.26 -8.27
CA GLU A 252 -10.69 -5.62 -8.01
C GLU A 252 -9.95 -6.59 -8.95
N ILE A 253 -9.11 -7.43 -8.37
CA ILE A 253 -8.27 -8.40 -9.08
C ILE A 253 -8.85 -9.79 -8.84
N THR A 254 -9.07 -10.55 -9.90
CA THR A 254 -9.50 -11.95 -9.83
C THR A 254 -8.43 -12.84 -10.45
N TYR A 255 -7.94 -13.80 -9.69
CA TYR A 255 -7.12 -14.90 -10.20
C TYR A 255 -8.01 -16.11 -10.44
N ASP A 256 -7.93 -16.69 -11.63
CA ASP A 256 -8.62 -17.92 -12.00
C ASP A 256 -7.59 -19.05 -12.21
N SER A 257 -7.57 -20.01 -11.30
CA SER A 257 -6.62 -21.13 -11.34
C SER A 257 -6.85 -22.09 -12.50
N ASP A 258 -8.07 -22.13 -13.08
CA ASP A 258 -8.39 -23.04 -14.17
C ASP A 258 -7.81 -22.55 -15.51
N THR A 259 -7.65 -21.24 -15.66
CA THR A 259 -7.07 -20.58 -16.83
C THR A 259 -5.67 -20.01 -16.59
N ASP A 260 -5.23 -19.97 -15.34
CA ASP A 260 -4.00 -19.32 -14.87
C ASP A 260 -3.89 -17.85 -15.31
N LEU A 261 -5.01 -17.11 -15.13
CA LEU A 261 -5.15 -15.71 -15.56
C LEU A 261 -5.50 -14.80 -14.38
N PHE A 262 -4.88 -13.62 -14.35
CA PHE A 262 -5.35 -12.48 -13.56
C PHE A 262 -6.21 -11.58 -14.44
N SER A 263 -7.32 -11.11 -13.89
CA SER A 263 -8.16 -10.08 -14.48
C SER A 263 -8.31 -8.90 -13.53
N LEU A 264 -8.38 -7.69 -14.06
CA LEU A 264 -8.53 -6.46 -13.30
C LEU A 264 -9.82 -5.76 -13.71
N GLN A 265 -10.60 -5.38 -12.70
CA GLN A 265 -11.74 -4.47 -12.84
C GLN A 265 -11.54 -3.26 -11.94
N ARG A 266 -11.81 -2.06 -12.45
CA ARG A 266 -11.86 -0.84 -11.63
C ARG A 266 -13.28 -0.60 -11.15
N VAL A 267 -13.46 -0.55 -9.84
CA VAL A 267 -14.76 -0.31 -9.21
C VAL A 267 -14.79 1.13 -8.70
N GLN A 268 -15.73 1.92 -9.19
CA GLN A 268 -15.96 3.29 -8.71
C GLN A 268 -16.85 3.24 -7.48
N VAL A 269 -16.40 3.81 -6.36
CA VAL A 269 -17.21 4.07 -5.18
C VAL A 269 -17.55 5.57 -5.10
N SER A 270 -18.71 5.90 -4.57
CA SER A 270 -19.25 7.27 -4.54
C SER A 270 -19.64 7.70 -3.14
#